data_3e25f4b708fd6085033dcbc4f38cda4c
#
_entry.id   3e25f4b708fd6085033dcbc4f38cda4c
#
_cell.length_a   1.000
_cell.length_b   1.000
_cell.length_c   1.000
_cell.angle_alpha   90.00
_cell.angle_beta   90.00
_cell.angle_gamma   90.00
#
_symmetry.space_group_name_H-M   'P 1'
#
loop_
_entity.id
_entity.type
_entity.pdbx_description
1 polymer ?
#
loop_
_entity_poly.entity_id
_entity_poly.type
_entity_poly.pdbx_seq_one_letter_code
_entity_poly.pdbx_strand_id
1 'polypeptide(L)'
;MSKKRNFELFCAIALLLCGGYPSGVSAQKKGRKVKKEIKKSTSNVAKPASTLVSEYRFDEAIQAYTKELNAAKRNRELTEPIEEGMQKARLGADMLRGTERVIIVDSMVVSRDRFIEAYRLSKGSGHLGKLAEFIPAFSSYRAGETAFINDFKDYVVFAMPDKNGLKKLVSSTRLGNKWSNPQPLNGMGQSDDVQDYPYLMADGLTLYFAAQGSESLGGYDIFVTRRGSSTSDFVKAENVGMPFNSPANDYLMVVDENANIGWFVSDRNQPADKVCIYRFIPNDTREIYELKGDN
;
A
#
# COMPACT_ATOMS: atom_id res chain seq x y z
N MET A 1 -12.19 -11.42 29.41
CA MET A 1 -12.60 -10.84 28.13
C MET A 1 -11.97 -9.44 27.84
N SER A 2 -11.60 -8.65 28.85
CA SER A 2 -11.01 -7.29 28.67
C SER A 2 -9.59 -7.27 28.06
N LYS A 3 -8.70 -8.21 28.40
CA LYS A 3 -7.31 -8.23 27.90
C LYS A 3 -7.16 -8.52 26.40
N LYS A 4 -8.07 -9.29 25.79
CA LYS A 4 -8.02 -9.61 24.35
C LYS A 4 -8.40 -8.39 23.49
N ARG A 5 -9.40 -7.61 23.92
CA ARG A 5 -9.85 -6.39 23.21
C ARG A 5 -8.78 -5.30 23.13
N ASN A 6 -7.99 -5.13 24.21
CA ASN A 6 -6.90 -4.13 24.22
C ASN A 6 -5.72 -4.55 23.34
N PHE A 7 -5.50 -5.86 23.15
CA PHE A 7 -4.45 -6.37 22.27
C PHE A 7 -4.80 -6.16 20.79
N GLU A 8 -6.05 -6.36 20.40
CA GLU A 8 -6.52 -6.16 19.01
C GLU A 8 -6.50 -4.69 18.59
N LEU A 9 -6.91 -3.77 19.48
CA LEU A 9 -6.80 -2.32 19.24
C LEU A 9 -5.33 -1.87 19.14
N PHE A 10 -4.46 -2.48 19.97
CA PHE A 10 -3.03 -2.20 19.95
C PHE A 10 -2.38 -2.65 18.63
N CYS A 11 -2.81 -3.78 18.03
CA CYS A 11 -2.30 -4.26 16.76
C CYS A 11 -2.68 -3.35 15.57
N ALA A 12 -3.92 -2.84 15.53
CA ALA A 12 -4.32 -1.93 14.44
C ALA A 12 -3.64 -0.55 14.56
N ILE A 13 -3.51 -0.02 15.78
CA ILE A 13 -2.78 1.23 16.05
C ILE A 13 -1.27 1.02 15.87
N ALA A 14 -0.72 -0.15 16.23
CA ALA A 14 0.69 -0.48 16.01
C ALA A 14 1.05 -0.55 14.52
N LEU A 15 0.14 -1.00 13.63
CA LEU A 15 0.32 -0.92 12.18
C LEU A 15 0.44 0.54 11.69
N LEU A 16 -0.24 1.47 12.34
CA LEU A 16 -0.16 2.89 12.04
C LEU A 16 1.10 3.55 12.64
N LEU A 17 1.62 3.01 13.76
CA LEU A 17 2.66 3.64 14.59
C LEU A 17 3.99 2.89 14.66
N CYS A 18 4.17 1.71 14.04
CA CYS A 18 5.42 0.95 14.09
C CYS A 18 6.59 1.69 13.42
N GLY A 19 7.15 2.64 14.13
CA GLY A 19 8.51 3.11 13.98
C GLY A 19 9.45 2.12 14.67
N GLY A 20 10.51 1.70 13.96
CA GLY A 20 11.45 0.66 14.41
C GLY A 20 11.97 0.82 15.84
N TYR A 21 11.99 -0.26 16.57
CA TYR A 21 12.74 -0.37 17.82
C TYR A 21 14.23 -0.56 17.49
N PRO A 22 15.12 0.32 17.99
CA PRO A 22 16.53 0.00 18.01
C PRO A 22 16.80 -0.96 19.17
N SER A 23 17.26 -2.17 18.88
CA SER A 23 17.87 -3.07 19.84
C SER A 23 19.20 -2.46 20.32
N GLY A 24 19.24 -1.98 21.55
CA GLY A 24 20.41 -1.38 22.17
C GLY A 24 20.55 -1.76 23.62
N VAL A 25 21.60 -2.53 23.88
CA VAL A 25 22.13 -3.11 25.10
C VAL A 25 22.17 -2.12 26.27
N SER A 26 21.79 -2.65 27.44
CA SER A 26 21.95 -2.12 28.79
C SER A 26 23.41 -1.77 29.15
N ALA A 27 23.61 -0.60 29.73
CA ALA A 27 24.68 -0.37 30.69
C ALA A 27 24.25 0.64 31.74
N GLN A 28 24.10 0.18 32.98
CA GLN A 28 23.93 1.01 34.16
C GLN A 28 25.18 1.81 34.45
N LYS A 29 25.07 3.10 34.73
CA LYS A 29 25.96 3.82 35.68
C LYS A 29 25.21 4.93 36.43
N LYS A 30 25.26 4.83 37.74
CA LYS A 30 24.83 5.81 38.72
C LYS A 30 25.63 7.12 38.62
N GLY A 31 24.96 8.25 38.80
CA GLY A 31 25.69 9.47 39.19
C GLY A 31 24.93 10.79 39.07
N ARG A 32 24.47 11.28 40.20
CA ARG A 32 24.38 12.70 40.65
C ARG A 32 23.38 13.65 39.93
N LYS A 33 22.36 14.00 40.70
CA LYS A 33 21.41 15.11 40.49
C LYS A 33 22.14 16.45 40.34
N VAL A 34 21.89 17.13 39.23
CA VAL A 34 21.95 18.59 39.15
C VAL A 34 20.66 19.06 38.51
N LYS A 35 19.76 19.66 39.30
CA LYS A 35 18.59 20.39 38.79
C LYS A 35 19.09 21.62 38.05
N LYS A 36 18.96 21.65 36.73
CA LYS A 36 18.94 22.85 35.91
C LYS A 36 17.58 22.90 35.22
N GLU A 37 16.73 23.79 35.67
CA GLU A 37 15.51 24.16 34.94
C GLU A 37 15.90 24.75 33.58
N ILE A 38 15.85 23.95 32.55
CA ILE A 38 15.88 24.44 31.18
C ILE A 38 14.42 24.82 30.87
N LYS A 39 14.11 26.13 30.90
CA LYS A 39 12.92 26.66 30.27
C LYS A 39 12.96 26.26 28.80
N LYS A 40 12.21 25.23 28.41
CA LYS A 40 11.90 24.91 27.03
C LYS A 40 11.01 26.04 26.48
N SER A 41 11.61 27.01 25.82
CA SER A 41 10.87 27.81 24.83
C SER A 41 10.61 26.90 23.62
N THR A 42 9.54 26.14 23.65
CA THR A 42 9.00 25.54 22.42
C THR A 42 8.45 26.69 21.59
N SER A 43 9.23 27.15 20.62
CA SER A 43 8.68 27.88 19.49
C SER A 43 7.64 26.96 18.83
N ASN A 44 6.37 27.33 18.94
CA ASN A 44 5.27 26.68 18.22
C ASN A 44 5.39 27.02 16.72
N VAL A 45 6.38 26.47 16.05
CA VAL A 45 6.41 26.46 14.58
C VAL A 45 5.35 25.45 14.17
N ALA A 46 4.30 25.92 13.52
CA ALA A 46 3.25 25.04 12.99
C ALA A 46 3.88 24.02 12.05
N LYS A 47 3.55 22.74 12.22
CA LYS A 47 4.04 21.68 11.34
C LYS A 47 3.49 21.88 9.91
N PRO A 48 4.29 21.63 8.87
CA PRO A 48 3.81 21.63 7.50
C PRO A 48 2.63 20.65 7.33
N ALA A 49 1.65 21.01 6.50
CA ALA A 49 0.46 20.17 6.28
C ALA A 49 0.82 18.76 5.77
N SER A 50 1.82 18.64 4.88
CA SER A 50 2.32 17.34 4.40
C SER A 50 2.89 16.46 5.51
N THR A 51 3.55 17.04 6.52
CA THR A 51 4.03 16.30 7.69
C THR A 51 2.87 15.78 8.53
N LEU A 52 1.79 16.54 8.66
CA LEU A 52 0.59 16.10 9.37
C LEU A 52 -0.08 14.92 8.66
N VAL A 53 -0.10 14.89 7.32
CA VAL A 53 -0.57 13.74 6.53
C VAL A 53 0.26 12.51 6.86
N SER A 54 1.60 12.60 6.82
CA SER A 54 2.48 11.46 7.12
C SER A 54 2.37 10.96 8.57
N GLU A 55 1.90 11.82 9.49
CA GLU A 55 1.61 11.48 10.89
C GLU A 55 0.16 11.01 11.12
N TYR A 56 -0.63 10.79 10.06
CA TYR A 56 -2.05 10.41 10.11
C TYR A 56 -2.96 11.43 10.84
N ARG A 57 -2.54 12.68 10.92
CA ARG A 57 -3.27 13.81 11.53
C ARG A 57 -4.06 14.55 10.46
N PHE A 58 -4.95 13.83 9.78
CA PHE A 58 -5.61 14.30 8.56
C PHE A 58 -6.47 15.54 8.78
N ASP A 59 -7.25 15.61 9.85
CA ASP A 59 -8.11 16.77 10.14
C ASP A 59 -7.28 18.03 10.39
N GLU A 60 -6.15 17.91 11.06
CA GLU A 60 -5.21 19.01 11.26
C GLU A 60 -4.51 19.40 9.95
N ALA A 61 -4.17 18.41 9.11
CA ALA A 61 -3.62 18.66 7.79
C ALA A 61 -4.60 19.44 6.89
N ILE A 62 -5.88 19.08 6.88
CA ILE A 62 -6.93 19.79 6.15
C ILE A 62 -7.03 21.24 6.61
N GLN A 63 -6.98 21.49 7.94
CA GLN A 63 -6.99 22.86 8.47
C GLN A 63 -5.74 23.66 8.07
N ALA A 64 -4.55 23.02 8.06
CA ALA A 64 -3.30 23.63 7.65
C ALA A 64 -3.33 23.97 6.15
N TYR A 65 -3.71 23.02 5.28
CA TYR A 65 -3.88 23.28 3.85
C TYR A 65 -4.91 24.36 3.54
N THR A 66 -6.00 24.43 4.30
CA THR A 66 -6.99 25.52 4.15
C THR A 66 -6.37 26.89 4.41
N LYS A 67 -5.49 27.01 5.39
CA LYS A 67 -4.76 28.27 5.67
C LYS A 67 -3.78 28.60 4.56
N GLU A 68 -3.01 27.61 4.11
CA GLU A 68 -2.04 27.74 3.00
C GLU A 68 -2.74 28.17 1.71
N LEU A 69 -3.86 27.53 1.35
CA LEU A 69 -4.66 27.85 0.17
C LEU A 69 -5.22 29.27 0.25
N ASN A 70 -5.71 29.71 1.43
CA ASN A 70 -6.18 31.08 1.63
C ASN A 70 -5.07 32.12 1.47
N ALA A 71 -3.84 31.81 1.83
CA ALA A 71 -2.68 32.66 1.61
C ALA A 71 -2.24 32.70 0.14
N ALA A 72 -2.38 31.58 -0.57
CA ALA A 72 -1.92 31.40 -1.97
C ALA A 72 -2.93 31.88 -3.03
N LYS A 73 -4.13 32.30 -2.67
CA LYS A 73 -5.33 32.54 -3.52
C LYS A 73 -5.16 33.28 -4.84
N ARG A 74 -4.01 33.88 -5.10
CA ARG A 74 -3.75 34.65 -6.33
C ARG A 74 -2.70 34.04 -7.27
N ASN A 75 -2.16 32.87 -6.91
CA ASN A 75 -1.13 32.21 -7.72
C ASN A 75 -1.49 30.73 -7.92
N ARG A 76 -1.94 30.39 -9.15
CA ARG A 76 -2.36 29.05 -9.52
C ARG A 76 -1.24 28.01 -9.34
N GLU A 77 0.00 28.34 -9.66
CA GLU A 77 1.14 27.43 -9.50
C GLU A 77 1.38 27.01 -8.05
N LEU A 78 0.98 27.87 -7.10
CA LEU A 78 1.06 27.56 -5.66
C LEU A 78 -0.18 26.85 -5.14
N THR A 79 -1.36 27.05 -5.76
CA THR A 79 -2.61 26.45 -5.26
C THR A 79 -2.76 24.98 -5.65
N GLU A 80 -2.32 24.57 -6.84
CA GLU A 80 -2.48 23.22 -7.35
C GLU A 80 -1.84 22.14 -6.43
N PRO A 81 -0.56 22.26 -6.00
CA PRO A 81 0.02 21.31 -5.05
C PRO A 81 -0.66 21.30 -3.67
N ILE A 82 -1.18 22.46 -3.23
CA ILE A 82 -1.90 22.57 -1.95
C ILE A 82 -3.26 21.86 -2.05
N GLU A 83 -3.96 22.01 -3.17
CA GLU A 83 -5.24 21.35 -3.44
C GLU A 83 -5.07 19.84 -3.53
N GLU A 84 -4.05 19.34 -4.21
CA GLU A 84 -3.71 17.91 -4.25
C GLU A 84 -3.42 17.37 -2.84
N GLY A 85 -2.59 18.07 -2.05
CA GLY A 85 -2.30 17.70 -0.68
C GLY A 85 -3.54 17.67 0.20
N MET A 86 -4.45 18.63 0.02
CA MET A 86 -5.72 18.67 0.74
C MET A 86 -6.65 17.53 0.33
N GLN A 87 -6.69 17.16 -0.95
CA GLN A 87 -7.46 16.00 -1.42
C GLN A 87 -6.94 14.71 -0.78
N LYS A 88 -5.62 14.50 -0.76
CA LYS A 88 -4.99 13.37 -0.06
C LYS A 88 -5.31 13.35 1.43
N ALA A 89 -5.28 14.50 2.10
CA ALA A 89 -5.65 14.58 3.52
C ALA A 89 -7.13 14.20 3.75
N ARG A 90 -8.04 14.60 2.87
CA ARG A 90 -9.46 14.20 2.94
C ARG A 90 -9.62 12.69 2.70
N LEU A 91 -8.97 12.17 1.66
CA LEU A 91 -8.97 10.73 1.37
C LEU A 91 -8.44 9.94 2.58
N GLY A 92 -7.33 10.38 3.19
CA GLY A 92 -6.77 9.77 4.40
C GLY A 92 -7.73 9.81 5.60
N ALA A 93 -8.45 10.91 5.79
CA ALA A 93 -9.46 11.01 6.84
C ALA A 93 -10.64 10.04 6.62
N ASP A 94 -11.08 9.86 5.37
CA ASP A 94 -12.13 8.90 5.01
C ASP A 94 -11.65 7.46 5.21
N MET A 95 -10.44 7.14 4.75
CA MET A 95 -9.83 5.83 4.96
C MET A 95 -9.65 5.50 6.44
N LEU A 96 -9.24 6.48 7.26
CA LEU A 96 -9.06 6.29 8.70
C LEU A 96 -10.37 5.94 9.39
N ARG A 97 -11.48 6.61 9.01
CA ARG A 97 -12.82 6.29 9.51
C ARG A 97 -13.31 4.92 9.07
N GLY A 98 -12.90 4.49 7.88
CA GLY A 98 -13.23 3.19 7.32
C GLY A 98 -12.16 2.11 7.55
N THR A 99 -11.28 2.28 8.56
CA THR A 99 -10.20 1.31 8.84
C THR A 99 -10.76 -0.08 9.08
N GLU A 100 -10.30 -1.05 8.30
CA GLU A 100 -10.67 -2.45 8.45
C GLU A 100 -9.98 -3.06 9.67
N ARG A 101 -10.73 -3.87 10.41
CA ARG A 101 -10.20 -4.66 11.51
C ARG A 101 -9.52 -5.91 10.97
N VAL A 102 -8.20 -5.97 11.08
CA VAL A 102 -7.37 -7.05 10.55
C VAL A 102 -6.53 -7.68 11.66
N ILE A 103 -6.37 -8.99 11.63
CA ILE A 103 -5.48 -9.72 12.53
C ILE A 103 -4.14 -9.89 11.86
N ILE A 104 -3.15 -9.12 12.29
CA ILE A 104 -1.77 -9.31 11.86
C ILE A 104 -1.15 -10.45 12.68
N VAL A 105 -0.65 -11.47 11.99
CA VAL A 105 -0.04 -12.65 12.62
C VAL A 105 1.47 -12.55 12.70
N ASP A 106 2.09 -11.80 11.77
CA ASP A 106 3.55 -11.66 11.69
C ASP A 106 3.94 -10.47 10.82
N SER A 107 5.18 -9.99 10.97
CA SER A 107 5.77 -9.00 10.09
C SER A 107 7.28 -9.18 9.99
N MET A 108 7.86 -8.90 8.83
CA MET A 108 9.29 -8.97 8.61
C MET A 108 9.81 -7.81 7.77
N VAL A 109 10.94 -7.25 8.17
CA VAL A 109 11.65 -6.21 7.40
C VAL A 109 12.66 -6.86 6.49
N VAL A 110 12.57 -6.57 5.19
CA VAL A 110 13.43 -7.13 4.15
C VAL A 110 13.98 -6.04 3.24
N SER A 111 14.93 -6.38 2.40
CA SER A 111 15.44 -5.50 1.35
C SER A 111 14.36 -5.28 0.28
N ARG A 112 14.20 -4.02 -0.15
CA ARG A 112 13.17 -3.64 -1.15
C ARG A 112 13.33 -4.37 -2.48
N ASP A 113 14.54 -4.64 -2.93
CA ASP A 113 14.83 -5.31 -4.19
C ASP A 113 14.56 -6.82 -4.18
N ARG A 114 14.38 -7.42 -2.98
CA ARG A 114 14.26 -8.86 -2.77
C ARG A 114 13.01 -9.31 -2.04
N PHE A 115 12.08 -8.42 -1.75
CA PHE A 115 10.91 -8.75 -0.92
C PHE A 115 10.02 -9.85 -1.53
N ILE A 116 9.98 -9.98 -2.86
CA ILE A 116 9.22 -11.05 -3.55
C ILE A 116 9.69 -12.44 -3.12
N GLU A 117 10.99 -12.61 -2.83
CA GLU A 117 11.56 -13.87 -2.41
C GLU A 117 11.02 -14.39 -1.07
N ALA A 118 10.39 -13.52 -0.27
CA ALA A 118 9.78 -13.90 1.00
C ALA A 118 8.41 -14.55 0.86
N TYR A 119 7.74 -14.38 -0.28
CA TYR A 119 6.42 -14.95 -0.51
C TYR A 119 6.49 -16.46 -0.72
N ARG A 120 5.64 -17.21 -0.03
CA ARG A 120 5.50 -18.66 -0.13
C ARG A 120 4.04 -18.99 -0.35
N LEU A 121 3.61 -18.94 -1.61
CA LEU A 121 2.23 -19.19 -1.98
C LEU A 121 1.97 -20.70 -2.01
N SER A 122 0.75 -21.08 -1.64
CA SER A 122 0.29 -22.47 -1.75
C SER A 122 0.09 -22.87 -3.21
N LYS A 123 0.00 -24.17 -3.44
CA LYS A 123 -0.30 -24.71 -4.77
C LYS A 123 -1.69 -24.22 -5.20
N GLY A 124 -1.80 -23.76 -6.42
CA GLY A 124 -3.03 -23.18 -7.00
C GLY A 124 -3.10 -21.66 -6.90
N SER A 125 -2.27 -21.02 -6.05
CA SER A 125 -2.25 -19.56 -5.88
C SER A 125 -1.33 -18.82 -6.86
N GLY A 126 -0.72 -19.54 -7.82
CA GLY A 126 0.19 -18.98 -8.81
C GLY A 126 1.57 -18.64 -8.28
N HIS A 127 2.31 -17.85 -9.03
CA HIS A 127 3.70 -17.48 -8.70
C HIS A 127 3.95 -16.01 -8.94
N LEU A 128 4.81 -15.42 -8.10
CA LEU A 128 5.31 -14.06 -8.20
C LEU A 128 6.81 -14.08 -8.55
N GLY A 129 7.23 -13.15 -9.40
CA GLY A 129 8.65 -13.05 -9.80
C GLY A 129 8.87 -11.92 -10.80
N LYS A 130 10.00 -11.94 -11.47
CA LYS A 130 10.27 -11.04 -12.59
C LYS A 130 9.74 -11.65 -13.89
N LEU A 131 9.22 -10.82 -14.79
CA LEU A 131 8.65 -11.27 -16.07
C LEU A 131 9.64 -12.16 -16.87
N ALA A 132 10.91 -11.77 -16.94
CA ALA A 132 11.95 -12.50 -17.67
C ALA A 132 12.26 -13.89 -17.10
N GLU A 133 11.99 -14.12 -15.80
CA GLU A 133 12.14 -15.43 -15.16
C GLU A 133 11.03 -16.39 -15.62
N PHE A 134 9.82 -15.86 -15.84
CA PHE A 134 8.68 -16.63 -16.33
C PHE A 134 8.72 -16.84 -17.85
N ILE A 135 9.06 -15.76 -18.58
CA ILE A 135 9.01 -15.73 -20.03
C ILE A 135 10.29 -15.05 -20.55
N PRO A 136 11.38 -15.81 -20.75
CA PRO A 136 12.64 -15.25 -21.24
C PRO A 136 12.51 -14.48 -22.57
N ALA A 137 11.56 -14.90 -23.44
CA ALA A 137 11.25 -14.19 -24.68
C ALA A 137 10.75 -12.74 -24.47
N PHE A 138 10.26 -12.41 -23.27
CA PHE A 138 9.78 -11.07 -22.92
C PHE A 138 10.84 -10.22 -22.20
N SER A 139 12.08 -10.66 -22.13
CA SER A 139 13.18 -9.94 -21.47
C SER A 139 13.46 -8.55 -22.05
N SER A 140 13.05 -8.28 -23.31
CA SER A 140 13.16 -6.96 -23.94
C SER A 140 12.07 -5.98 -23.53
N TYR A 141 10.97 -6.43 -22.91
CA TYR A 141 9.95 -5.54 -22.41
C TYR A 141 10.45 -4.80 -21.17
N ARG A 142 10.11 -3.51 -21.09
CA ARG A 142 10.32 -2.68 -19.90
C ARG A 142 9.22 -2.99 -18.87
N ALA A 143 9.24 -4.23 -18.36
CA ALA A 143 8.25 -4.68 -17.39
C ALA A 143 8.36 -3.92 -16.08
N GLY A 144 7.27 -3.96 -15.29
CA GLY A 144 7.22 -3.43 -13.93
C GLY A 144 8.09 -4.20 -12.95
N GLU A 145 7.91 -3.89 -11.67
CA GLU A 145 8.74 -4.46 -10.61
C GLU A 145 8.45 -5.95 -10.39
N THR A 146 7.19 -6.36 -10.60
CA THR A 146 6.76 -7.74 -10.41
C THR A 146 5.87 -8.20 -11.57
N ALA A 147 5.79 -9.52 -11.73
CA ALA A 147 4.81 -10.19 -12.59
C ALA A 147 4.16 -11.33 -11.80
N PHE A 148 2.92 -11.60 -12.11
CA PHE A 148 2.18 -12.77 -11.63
C PHE A 148 2.00 -13.75 -12.78
N ILE A 149 2.23 -15.04 -12.55
CA ILE A 149 1.87 -16.12 -13.47
C ILE A 149 1.01 -17.14 -12.74
N ASN A 150 -0.07 -17.60 -13.38
CA ASN A 150 -0.94 -18.61 -12.77
C ASN A 150 -0.22 -19.98 -12.66
N ASP A 151 -0.80 -20.88 -11.89
CA ASP A 151 -0.21 -22.19 -11.57
C ASP A 151 -0.05 -23.10 -12.81
N PHE A 152 -0.93 -22.95 -13.80
CA PHE A 152 -0.83 -23.65 -15.10
C PHE A 152 0.25 -23.10 -16.02
N LYS A 153 0.85 -21.93 -15.66
CA LYS A 153 1.88 -21.24 -16.45
C LYS A 153 1.45 -20.94 -17.89
N ASP A 154 0.18 -20.58 -18.04
CA ASP A 154 -0.43 -20.24 -19.32
C ASP A 154 -1.06 -18.83 -19.35
N TYR A 155 -1.13 -18.13 -18.22
CA TYR A 155 -1.61 -16.77 -18.09
C TYR A 155 -0.71 -15.94 -17.19
N VAL A 156 -0.21 -14.80 -17.70
CA VAL A 156 0.68 -13.89 -16.98
C VAL A 156 0.09 -12.48 -16.95
N VAL A 157 0.21 -11.80 -15.82
CA VAL A 157 -0.13 -10.39 -15.64
C VAL A 157 1.13 -9.64 -15.20
N PHE A 158 1.39 -8.51 -15.83
CA PHE A 158 2.54 -7.64 -15.52
C PHE A 158 2.27 -6.21 -15.96
N ALA A 159 3.09 -5.27 -15.49
CA ALA A 159 3.02 -3.88 -15.94
C ALA A 159 4.01 -3.63 -17.09
N MET A 160 3.63 -2.80 -18.05
CA MET A 160 4.53 -2.27 -19.07
C MET A 160 4.11 -0.85 -19.48
N PRO A 161 5.05 -0.02 -20.02
CA PRO A 161 4.71 1.32 -20.50
C PRO A 161 3.67 1.27 -21.62
N ASP A 162 2.66 2.11 -21.53
CA ASP A 162 1.73 2.41 -22.61
C ASP A 162 2.36 3.38 -23.64
N LYS A 163 1.56 3.85 -24.59
CA LYS A 163 1.98 4.83 -25.61
C LYS A 163 2.44 6.18 -25.04
N ASN A 164 2.03 6.52 -23.82
CA ASN A 164 2.41 7.74 -23.10
C ASN A 164 3.61 7.52 -22.16
N GLY A 165 4.11 6.29 -22.07
CA GLY A 165 5.20 5.90 -21.15
C GLY A 165 4.74 5.57 -19.73
N LEU A 166 3.43 5.60 -19.44
CA LEU A 166 2.88 5.23 -18.14
C LEU A 166 2.79 3.72 -18.05
N LYS A 167 3.29 3.14 -16.95
CA LYS A 167 3.14 1.72 -16.67
C LYS A 167 1.66 1.37 -16.49
N LYS A 168 1.18 0.41 -17.27
CA LYS A 168 -0.18 -0.12 -17.22
C LYS A 168 -0.16 -1.64 -17.14
N LEU A 169 -1.15 -2.21 -16.47
CA LEU A 169 -1.27 -3.66 -16.39
C LEU A 169 -1.73 -4.24 -17.74
N VAL A 170 -1.03 -5.27 -18.13
CA VAL A 170 -1.30 -6.06 -19.33
C VAL A 170 -1.29 -7.54 -18.98
N SER A 171 -1.91 -8.36 -19.84
CA SER A 171 -1.83 -9.80 -19.72
C SER A 171 -1.38 -10.43 -21.04
N SER A 172 -0.81 -11.62 -20.92
CA SER A 172 -0.50 -12.49 -22.06
C SER A 172 -0.93 -13.91 -21.73
N THR A 173 -1.43 -14.61 -22.74
CA THR A 173 -1.89 -16.01 -22.65
C THR A 173 -1.00 -16.88 -23.50
N ARG A 174 -0.66 -18.06 -23.00
CA ARG A 174 0.10 -19.06 -23.73
C ARG A 174 -0.81 -19.86 -24.65
N LEU A 175 -0.53 -19.81 -25.94
CA LEU A 175 -1.25 -20.53 -26.98
C LEU A 175 -0.30 -21.62 -27.54
N GLY A 176 -0.42 -22.84 -27.05
CA GLY A 176 0.52 -23.93 -27.34
C GLY A 176 1.93 -23.59 -26.84
N ASN A 177 2.87 -23.45 -27.76
CA ASN A 177 4.28 -23.14 -27.44
C ASN A 177 4.63 -21.65 -27.53
N LYS A 178 3.66 -20.77 -27.79
CA LYS A 178 3.88 -19.34 -27.98
C LYS A 178 3.00 -18.54 -27.03
N TRP A 179 3.52 -17.40 -26.60
CA TRP A 179 2.77 -16.40 -25.85
C TRP A 179 2.11 -15.41 -26.82
N SER A 180 0.88 -14.97 -26.51
CA SER A 180 0.23 -13.89 -27.23
C SER A 180 0.98 -12.57 -27.03
N ASN A 181 0.78 -11.61 -27.91
CA ASN A 181 1.17 -10.23 -27.63
C ASN A 181 0.45 -9.74 -26.37
N PRO A 182 1.11 -8.97 -25.50
CA PRO A 182 0.49 -8.40 -24.31
C PRO A 182 -0.75 -7.56 -24.68
N GLN A 183 -1.83 -7.75 -23.94
CA GLN A 183 -3.09 -7.03 -24.11
C GLN A 183 -3.39 -6.22 -22.84
N PRO A 184 -3.83 -4.96 -22.97
CA PRO A 184 -4.25 -4.15 -21.83
C PRO A 184 -5.35 -4.84 -21.02
N LEU A 185 -5.31 -4.70 -19.71
CA LEU A 185 -6.43 -5.04 -18.84
C LEU A 185 -7.38 -3.83 -18.81
N ASN A 186 -8.59 -4.01 -19.34
CA ASN A 186 -9.57 -2.93 -19.48
C ASN A 186 -10.50 -2.85 -18.26
N GLY A 187 -11.22 -1.72 -18.13
CA GLY A 187 -12.31 -1.53 -17.19
C GLY A 187 -11.88 -1.01 -15.80
N MET A 188 -10.61 -1.13 -15.44
CA MET A 188 -10.13 -0.79 -14.10
C MET A 188 -10.24 0.69 -13.73
N GLY A 189 -10.54 1.56 -14.68
CA GLY A 189 -10.60 3.02 -14.47
C GLY A 189 -9.21 3.68 -14.51
N GLN A 190 -9.16 4.97 -14.18
CA GLN A 190 -7.94 5.75 -13.93
C GLN A 190 -6.90 5.67 -15.04
N SER A 191 -7.18 6.39 -16.15
CA SER A 191 -6.32 6.40 -17.34
C SER A 191 -4.91 6.95 -17.07
N ASP A 192 -4.75 7.79 -16.05
CA ASP A 192 -3.53 8.55 -15.81
C ASP A 192 -2.67 8.00 -14.66
N ASP A 193 -3.11 6.92 -14.02
CA ASP A 193 -2.38 6.30 -12.92
C ASP A 193 -1.26 5.38 -13.40
N VAL A 194 -0.16 5.34 -12.68
CA VAL A 194 0.87 4.31 -12.83
C VAL A 194 0.41 3.05 -12.11
N GLN A 195 0.46 1.89 -12.76
CA GLN A 195 0.04 0.60 -12.22
C GLN A 195 1.21 -0.38 -12.19
N ASP A 196 1.34 -1.17 -11.12
CA ASP A 196 2.36 -2.21 -10.97
C ASP A 196 1.93 -3.25 -9.92
N TYR A 197 2.77 -4.22 -9.61
CA TYR A 197 2.61 -5.21 -8.54
C TYR A 197 1.30 -6.03 -8.63
N PRO A 198 0.98 -6.66 -9.78
CA PRO A 198 -0.24 -7.42 -9.91
C PRO A 198 -0.21 -8.74 -9.16
N TYR A 199 -1.35 -9.12 -8.58
CA TYR A 199 -1.66 -10.46 -8.09
C TYR A 199 -3.09 -10.84 -8.44
N LEU A 200 -3.27 -11.84 -9.28
CA LEU A 200 -4.58 -12.41 -9.62
C LEU A 200 -4.86 -13.59 -8.70
N MET A 201 -5.98 -13.56 -7.99
CA MET A 201 -6.38 -14.64 -7.08
C MET A 201 -6.63 -15.95 -7.85
N ALA A 202 -6.68 -17.06 -7.11
CA ALA A 202 -6.92 -18.40 -7.66
C ALA A 202 -8.27 -18.53 -8.38
N ASP A 203 -9.25 -17.66 -8.02
CA ASP A 203 -10.55 -17.56 -8.74
C ASP A 203 -10.41 -17.10 -10.19
N GLY A 204 -9.27 -16.51 -10.56
CA GLY A 204 -9.03 -15.91 -11.87
C GLY A 204 -9.86 -14.66 -12.15
N LEU A 205 -10.56 -14.13 -11.17
CA LEU A 205 -11.52 -13.03 -11.30
C LEU A 205 -11.13 -11.81 -10.49
N THR A 206 -10.53 -11.97 -9.32
CA THR A 206 -10.15 -10.91 -8.40
C THR A 206 -8.67 -10.56 -8.59
N LEU A 207 -8.38 -9.30 -8.91
CA LEU A 207 -7.03 -8.79 -9.15
C LEU A 207 -6.70 -7.71 -8.11
N TYR A 208 -5.62 -7.92 -7.37
CA TYR A 208 -4.96 -6.90 -6.56
C TYR A 208 -3.79 -6.31 -7.35
N PHE A 209 -3.56 -5.02 -7.20
CA PHE A 209 -2.41 -4.34 -7.80
C PHE A 209 -2.10 -3.06 -7.04
N ALA A 210 -0.93 -2.48 -7.26
CA ALA A 210 -0.64 -1.16 -6.74
C ALA A 210 -0.78 -0.10 -7.84
N ALA A 211 -1.34 1.05 -7.47
CA ALA A 211 -1.41 2.21 -8.36
C ALA A 211 -0.99 3.49 -7.64
N GLN A 212 -0.46 4.42 -8.44
CA GLN A 212 -0.11 5.76 -8.01
C GLN A 212 -0.87 6.77 -8.85
N GLY A 213 -1.77 7.51 -8.22
CA GLY A 213 -2.62 8.49 -8.89
C GLY A 213 -3.49 9.28 -7.93
N SER A 214 -4.56 9.86 -8.45
CA SER A 214 -5.45 10.77 -7.69
C SER A 214 -6.24 10.10 -6.56
N GLU A 215 -6.48 8.79 -6.66
CA GLU A 215 -7.16 8.00 -5.63
C GLU A 215 -6.17 7.28 -4.68
N SER A 216 -4.87 7.60 -4.77
CA SER A 216 -3.82 7.10 -3.87
C SER A 216 -3.54 8.10 -2.76
N LEU A 217 -3.48 7.62 -1.51
CA LEU A 217 -3.16 8.43 -0.33
C LEU A 217 -1.67 8.75 -0.27
N GLY A 218 -0.83 7.73 -0.47
CA GLY A 218 0.61 7.83 -0.50
C GLY A 218 1.20 8.02 -1.90
N GLY A 219 2.26 7.28 -2.19
CA GLY A 219 2.75 7.05 -3.53
C GLY A 219 1.94 5.92 -4.18
N TYR A 220 2.46 4.68 -4.13
CA TYR A 220 1.65 3.52 -4.47
C TYR A 220 0.68 3.18 -3.35
N ASP A 221 -0.58 2.98 -3.71
CA ASP A 221 -1.61 2.36 -2.86
C ASP A 221 -2.07 1.05 -3.50
N ILE A 222 -2.55 0.11 -2.68
CA ILE A 222 -3.12 -1.16 -3.12
C ILE A 222 -4.57 -0.96 -3.52
N PHE A 223 -4.92 -1.49 -4.68
CA PHE A 223 -6.28 -1.51 -5.24
C PHE A 223 -6.74 -2.92 -5.49
N VAL A 224 -8.05 -3.11 -5.52
CA VAL A 224 -8.70 -4.37 -5.89
C VAL A 224 -9.73 -4.13 -6.98
N THR A 225 -9.81 -5.05 -7.92
CA THR A 225 -10.85 -5.06 -8.96
C THR A 225 -11.31 -6.49 -9.23
N ARG A 226 -12.45 -6.64 -9.86
CA ARG A 226 -13.02 -7.94 -10.24
C ARG A 226 -13.54 -7.92 -11.67
N ARG A 227 -13.66 -9.10 -12.25
CA ARG A 227 -14.34 -9.34 -13.52
C ARG A 227 -15.37 -10.46 -13.38
N GLY A 228 -16.42 -10.43 -14.21
CA GLY A 228 -17.50 -11.42 -14.14
C GLY A 228 -17.12 -12.79 -14.69
N SER A 229 -16.12 -12.85 -15.58
CA SER A 229 -15.55 -14.07 -16.14
C SER A 229 -14.11 -13.83 -16.58
N SER A 230 -13.37 -14.89 -16.89
CA SER A 230 -11.98 -14.80 -17.38
C SER A 230 -11.83 -14.04 -18.69
N THR A 231 -12.93 -13.84 -19.44
CA THR A 231 -12.97 -13.14 -20.74
C THR A 231 -13.61 -11.76 -20.67
N SER A 232 -14.18 -11.36 -19.52
CA SER A 232 -14.78 -10.03 -19.31
C SER A 232 -13.72 -9.01 -18.97
N ASP A 233 -14.02 -7.73 -19.24
CA ASP A 233 -13.28 -6.62 -18.68
C ASP A 233 -13.42 -6.56 -17.14
N PHE A 234 -12.43 -5.99 -16.47
CA PHE A 234 -12.52 -5.69 -15.06
C PHE A 234 -13.49 -4.51 -14.81
N VAL A 235 -14.02 -4.41 -13.60
CA VAL A 235 -14.78 -3.23 -13.18
C VAL A 235 -13.80 -2.16 -12.62
N LYS A 236 -14.30 -0.94 -12.38
CA LYS A 236 -13.50 0.11 -11.75
C LYS A 236 -12.85 -0.42 -10.46
N ALA A 237 -11.54 -0.23 -10.35
CA ALA A 237 -10.79 -0.63 -9.16
C ALA A 237 -11.14 0.25 -7.97
N GLU A 238 -11.11 -0.33 -6.79
CA GLU A 238 -11.34 0.33 -5.52
C GLU A 238 -10.07 0.29 -4.67
N ASN A 239 -9.75 1.40 -4.01
CA ASN A 239 -8.68 1.46 -3.03
C ASN A 239 -9.06 0.60 -1.82
N VAL A 240 -8.19 -0.33 -1.41
CA VAL A 240 -8.48 -1.25 -0.30
C VAL A 240 -8.59 -0.56 1.06
N GLY A 241 -8.06 0.65 1.17
CA GLY A 241 -8.14 1.47 2.38
C GLY A 241 -7.17 1.06 3.49
N MET A 242 -7.38 1.64 4.68
CA MET A 242 -6.59 1.31 5.86
C MET A 242 -7.09 0.01 6.51
N PRO A 243 -6.18 -0.79 7.11
CA PRO A 243 -4.78 -0.51 7.42
C PRO A 243 -3.79 -0.86 6.30
N PHE A 244 -4.25 -1.39 5.18
CA PHE A 244 -3.38 -1.85 4.09
C PHE A 244 -2.65 -0.68 3.44
N ASN A 245 -3.36 0.38 3.09
CA ASN A 245 -2.81 1.61 2.54
C ASN A 245 -2.48 2.65 3.62
N SER A 246 -1.52 3.52 3.31
CA SER A 246 -0.95 4.50 4.22
C SER A 246 -0.45 5.75 3.46
N PRO A 247 0.00 6.82 4.15
CA PRO A 247 0.68 7.92 3.47
C PRO A 247 2.05 7.60 2.85
N ALA A 248 2.54 6.37 3.00
CA ALA A 248 3.78 5.87 2.38
C ALA A 248 3.48 5.15 1.06
N ASN A 249 4.39 4.30 0.57
CA ASN A 249 4.07 3.39 -0.52
C ASN A 249 3.64 2.03 0.03
N ASP A 250 2.54 1.55 -0.48
CA ASP A 250 1.98 0.24 -0.17
C ASP A 250 1.89 -0.56 -1.48
N TYR A 251 2.51 -1.74 -1.50
CA TYR A 251 2.78 -2.43 -2.76
C TYR A 251 1.92 -3.67 -2.94
N LEU A 252 2.58 -4.80 -3.17
CA LEU A 252 1.99 -6.08 -3.49
C LEU A 252 1.10 -6.63 -2.36
N MET A 253 -0.18 -6.82 -2.65
CA MET A 253 -1.10 -7.56 -1.82
C MET A 253 -1.38 -8.93 -2.42
N VAL A 254 -1.36 -9.94 -1.58
CA VAL A 254 -1.64 -11.34 -1.91
C VAL A 254 -2.63 -11.90 -0.91
N VAL A 255 -3.63 -12.62 -1.39
CA VAL A 255 -4.56 -13.39 -0.55
C VAL A 255 -4.51 -14.84 -1.02
N ASP A 256 -3.89 -15.68 -0.23
CA ASP A 256 -3.81 -17.12 -0.46
C ASP A 256 -4.94 -17.81 0.29
N GLU A 257 -6.06 -18.03 -0.42
CA GLU A 257 -7.28 -18.63 0.15
C GLU A 257 -7.02 -20.06 0.65
N ASN A 258 -6.14 -20.83 -0.03
CA ASN A 258 -5.84 -22.20 0.35
C ASN A 258 -5.08 -22.28 1.68
N ALA A 259 -4.24 -21.29 1.97
CA ALA A 259 -3.51 -21.17 3.23
C ALA A 259 -4.26 -20.35 4.27
N ASN A 260 -5.36 -19.68 3.90
CA ASN A 260 -6.09 -18.70 4.71
C ASN A 260 -5.15 -17.63 5.29
N ILE A 261 -4.29 -17.08 4.44
CA ILE A 261 -3.32 -16.05 4.83
C ILE A 261 -3.16 -15.00 3.75
N GLY A 262 -3.07 -13.74 4.19
CA GLY A 262 -2.76 -12.61 3.32
C GLY A 262 -1.39 -12.02 3.63
N TRP A 263 -0.82 -11.34 2.65
CA TRP A 263 0.40 -10.54 2.76
C TRP A 263 0.20 -9.20 2.11
N PHE A 264 0.78 -8.17 2.66
CA PHE A 264 0.98 -6.90 1.96
C PHE A 264 2.33 -6.30 2.34
N VAL A 265 2.84 -5.44 1.50
CA VAL A 265 4.16 -4.81 1.65
C VAL A 265 4.00 -3.31 1.76
N SER A 266 4.74 -2.70 2.68
CA SER A 266 4.75 -1.25 2.86
C SER A 266 6.17 -0.75 3.18
N ASP A 267 6.51 0.44 2.72
CA ASP A 267 7.73 1.13 3.16
C ASP A 267 7.47 2.14 4.30
N ARG A 268 6.25 2.14 4.87
CA ARG A 268 5.92 2.98 6.04
C ARG A 268 6.90 2.75 7.19
N ASN A 269 7.45 3.84 7.70
CA ASN A 269 8.41 3.81 8.80
C ASN A 269 9.67 2.96 8.55
N GLN A 270 10.04 2.73 7.29
CA GLN A 270 11.23 1.96 6.93
C GLN A 270 12.31 2.88 6.32
N PRO A 271 13.59 2.50 6.42
CA PRO A 271 14.66 3.10 5.63
C PRO A 271 14.38 2.93 4.12
N ALA A 272 14.93 3.81 3.29
CA ALA A 272 14.65 3.86 1.85
C ALA A 272 14.93 2.56 1.08
N ASP A 273 15.87 1.73 1.57
CA ASP A 273 16.25 0.44 0.98
C ASP A 273 15.48 -0.74 1.58
N LYS A 274 14.54 -0.52 2.51
CA LYS A 274 13.78 -1.55 3.21
C LYS A 274 12.29 -1.41 2.99
N VAL A 275 11.61 -2.53 3.15
CA VAL A 275 10.16 -2.64 3.23
C VAL A 275 9.77 -3.61 4.34
N CYS A 276 8.59 -3.46 4.89
CA CYS A 276 7.99 -4.40 5.82
C CYS A 276 6.91 -5.21 5.11
N ILE A 277 7.00 -6.53 5.20
CA ILE A 277 5.96 -7.46 4.78
C ILE A 277 5.12 -7.79 5.99
N TYR A 278 3.83 -7.56 5.92
CA TYR A 278 2.86 -7.91 6.93
C TYR A 278 2.09 -9.15 6.51
N ARG A 279 1.91 -10.10 7.42
CA ARG A 279 1.07 -11.27 7.22
C ARG A 279 -0.19 -11.14 8.06
N PHE A 280 -1.34 -11.43 7.48
CA PHE A 280 -2.63 -11.25 8.15
C PHE A 280 -3.59 -12.40 7.86
N ILE A 281 -4.61 -12.55 8.70
CA ILE A 281 -5.74 -13.44 8.43
C ILE A 281 -6.77 -12.65 7.61
N PRO A 282 -7.11 -13.08 6.39
CA PRO A 282 -8.17 -12.45 5.61
C PRO A 282 -9.51 -12.54 6.32
N ASN A 283 -10.31 -11.50 6.27
CA ASN A 283 -11.68 -11.51 6.76
C ASN A 283 -12.62 -12.07 5.69
N ASP A 284 -13.58 -12.90 6.06
CA ASP A 284 -14.65 -13.36 5.15
C ASP A 284 -15.55 -12.18 4.72
N THR A 285 -15.73 -11.21 5.62
CA THR A 285 -16.46 -9.96 5.39
C THR A 285 -15.71 -8.81 6.00
N ARG A 286 -15.75 -7.65 5.35
CA ARG A 286 -15.07 -6.45 5.84
C ARG A 286 -15.68 -5.99 7.17
N GLU A 287 -14.87 -6.01 8.23
CA GLU A 287 -15.22 -5.49 9.55
C GLU A 287 -14.52 -4.13 9.75
N ILE A 288 -15.28 -3.10 10.07
CA ILE A 288 -14.74 -1.74 10.31
C ILE A 288 -14.59 -1.51 11.81
N TYR A 289 -13.50 -0.84 12.21
CA TYR A 289 -13.36 -0.32 13.57
C TYR A 289 -14.37 0.80 13.83
N GLU A 290 -15.26 0.59 14.78
CA GLU A 290 -16.03 1.70 15.36
C GLU A 290 -15.11 2.49 16.29
N LEU A 291 -14.67 3.67 15.87
CA LEU A 291 -14.06 4.64 16.76
C LEU A 291 -15.16 5.09 17.75
N LYS A 292 -15.20 4.46 18.93
CA LYS A 292 -16.03 4.97 20.02
C LYS A 292 -15.45 6.32 20.40
N GLY A 293 -16.20 7.40 20.07
CA GLY A 293 -15.87 8.72 20.56
C GLY A 293 -15.73 8.66 22.09
N ASP A 294 -14.63 9.18 22.60
CA ASP A 294 -14.49 9.47 24.02
C ASP A 294 -15.57 10.50 24.36
N ASN A 295 -16.62 10.08 25.08
CA ASN A 295 -17.57 10.96 25.77
C ASN A 295 -16.95 11.41 27.08
#